data_8e4571d31ea71d202ebf075e50e93d99
#
_entry.id   8e4571d31ea71d202ebf075e50e93d99
#
_cell.length_a   1.000
_cell.length_b   1.000
_cell.length_c   1.000
_cell.angle_alpha   90.00
_cell.angle_beta   90.00
_cell.angle_gamma   90.00
#
_symmetry.space_group_name_H-M   'P 1'
#
loop_
_entity.id
_entity.type
_entity.pdbx_description
1 polymer ?
#
loop_
_entity_poly.entity_id
_entity_poly.type
_entity_poly.pdbx_seq_one_letter_code
_entity_poly.pdbx_strand_id
1 'polypeptide(L)'
;MSNATQSLAGTRITSLLDANSFVEIGQGVTARSTDFNMTANKAPSDGVITGYGVIDDKLVYVYSQDASVLNGTVGEMHAKKITRLYDLAMKTGAPVIGLVDCAGIRLQEATDALEAFGQIYLKQTLASGVIPQITAIFGTCGGGMAVIPSLTDFTFMESKKGKMFVNTPNALEGNNTDKCDTAAADFQSKETGVIDGVGTEDEILGQIRSLVSLLPSNNEDTDNYTECTDDLNRVCADLANCAGDTAIALSQIADNGEFFETKADYAKDMVTGFIRLNGATVGAVANRSEVYDAEGKKTETFDGSISARGARKAADFVKFCDAFDIPVLTLTNATGFMATLCSEKMMAKSVGELVAAFADATVPKVNVIIGKAYGTAYVAMNSKSIGADLVYAWDNAEIGMMDASLAAKIMYADADAAELNEKAAQYRELQNGVASAAARGYVDTAISPADTRKYVIGAFEMLFTKREDRPSKKHGTV
;
A
#
# COMPACT_ATOMS: atom_id res chain seq x y z
N MET A 1 -17.33 -30.04 -14.75
CA MET A 1 -16.18 -29.39 -14.15
C MET A 1 -14.94 -29.94 -14.82
N SER A 2 -14.02 -29.11 -15.28
CA SER A 2 -12.78 -29.58 -15.90
C SER A 2 -11.88 -30.23 -14.84
N ASN A 3 -10.97 -31.13 -15.26
CA ASN A 3 -9.96 -31.67 -14.32
C ASN A 3 -9.06 -30.57 -13.70
N ALA A 4 -8.99 -29.40 -14.33
CA ALA A 4 -8.22 -28.24 -13.85
C ALA A 4 -8.84 -27.63 -12.57
N THR A 5 -10.16 -27.60 -12.43
CA THR A 5 -10.83 -27.10 -11.21
C THR A 5 -10.69 -28.01 -9.99
N GLN A 6 -10.18 -29.22 -10.16
CA GLN A 6 -9.87 -30.13 -9.04
C GLN A 6 -8.43 -30.01 -8.52
N SER A 7 -7.58 -29.23 -9.20
CA SER A 7 -6.22 -28.95 -8.74
C SER A 7 -6.21 -27.93 -7.59
N LEU A 8 -5.09 -27.82 -6.89
CA LEU A 8 -4.90 -26.79 -5.85
C LEU A 8 -5.11 -25.37 -6.41
N ALA A 9 -4.64 -25.13 -7.64
CA ALA A 9 -4.84 -23.86 -8.33
C ALA A 9 -6.33 -23.55 -8.57
N GLY A 10 -7.13 -24.55 -8.94
CA GLY A 10 -8.58 -24.43 -9.08
C GLY A 10 -9.31 -24.21 -7.75
N THR A 11 -8.86 -24.90 -6.69
CA THR A 11 -9.40 -24.72 -5.34
C THR A 11 -9.19 -23.29 -4.84
N ARG A 12 -8.01 -22.70 -5.05
CA ARG A 12 -7.71 -21.29 -4.72
C ARG A 12 -8.70 -20.33 -5.38
N ILE A 13 -8.98 -20.52 -6.67
CA ILE A 13 -9.96 -19.71 -7.40
C ILE A 13 -11.36 -19.84 -6.79
N THR A 14 -11.81 -21.06 -6.51
CA THR A 14 -13.15 -21.27 -5.95
C THR A 14 -13.30 -20.78 -4.51
N SER A 15 -12.21 -20.75 -3.74
CA SER A 15 -12.20 -20.19 -2.39
C SER A 15 -12.14 -18.66 -2.40
N LEU A 16 -11.55 -18.05 -3.45
CA LEU A 16 -11.48 -16.59 -3.59
C LEU A 16 -12.81 -15.99 -4.05
N LEU A 17 -13.45 -16.61 -5.01
CA LEU A 17 -14.64 -16.06 -5.70
C LEU A 17 -15.95 -16.50 -5.02
N ASP A 18 -17.00 -15.76 -5.29
CA ASP A 18 -18.34 -16.10 -4.85
C ASP A 18 -18.79 -17.44 -5.46
N ALA A 19 -19.58 -18.17 -4.70
CA ALA A 19 -19.97 -19.53 -5.06
C ALA A 19 -20.62 -19.60 -6.46
N ASN A 20 -20.10 -20.50 -7.30
CA ASN A 20 -20.56 -20.74 -8.66
C ASN A 20 -20.40 -19.57 -9.65
N SER A 21 -19.62 -18.54 -9.31
CA SER A 21 -19.41 -17.39 -10.20
C SER A 21 -18.29 -17.58 -11.22
N PHE A 22 -17.38 -18.54 -11.00
CA PHE A 22 -16.21 -18.73 -11.86
C PHE A 22 -16.55 -19.26 -13.25
N VAL A 23 -16.05 -18.55 -14.28
CA VAL A 23 -16.09 -18.96 -15.69
C VAL A 23 -14.67 -19.04 -16.22
N GLU A 24 -14.22 -20.26 -16.58
CA GLU A 24 -12.88 -20.49 -17.12
C GLU A 24 -12.75 -20.01 -18.56
N ILE A 25 -11.64 -19.31 -18.86
CA ILE A 25 -11.24 -18.88 -20.21
C ILE A 25 -10.01 -19.66 -20.62
N GLY A 26 -9.97 -20.18 -21.85
CA GLY A 26 -8.82 -20.90 -22.38
C GLY A 26 -8.65 -22.32 -21.82
N GLN A 27 -9.72 -22.96 -21.41
CA GLN A 27 -9.73 -24.33 -20.88
C GLN A 27 -9.07 -25.36 -21.80
N GLY A 28 -9.24 -25.22 -23.12
CA GLY A 28 -8.68 -26.14 -24.12
C GLY A 28 -7.22 -25.86 -24.52
N VAL A 29 -6.60 -24.84 -23.92
CA VAL A 29 -5.20 -24.48 -24.23
C VAL A 29 -4.26 -25.51 -23.59
N THR A 30 -3.22 -25.91 -24.34
CA THR A 30 -2.16 -26.79 -23.87
C THR A 30 -0.82 -26.25 -24.32
N ALA A 31 0.28 -26.70 -23.71
CA ALA A 31 1.62 -26.39 -24.17
C ALA A 31 1.81 -26.76 -25.64
N ARG A 32 2.48 -25.90 -26.40
CA ARG A 32 2.66 -26.06 -27.84
C ARG A 32 4.06 -26.54 -28.23
N SER A 33 5.06 -26.37 -27.39
CA SER A 33 6.44 -26.76 -27.68
C SER A 33 6.55 -28.26 -27.95
N THR A 34 7.28 -28.64 -28.98
CA THR A 34 7.53 -30.01 -29.39
C THR A 34 8.95 -30.48 -29.07
N ASP A 35 9.86 -29.54 -28.77
CA ASP A 35 11.25 -29.82 -28.48
C ASP A 35 11.45 -30.55 -27.13
N PHE A 36 12.53 -31.24 -26.95
CA PHE A 36 12.87 -31.95 -25.70
C PHE A 36 11.78 -32.93 -25.21
N ASN A 37 11.06 -33.60 -26.15
CA ASN A 37 9.95 -34.50 -25.83
C ASN A 37 8.76 -33.88 -25.11
N MET A 38 8.56 -32.59 -25.21
CA MET A 38 7.43 -31.90 -24.59
C MET A 38 6.07 -32.43 -25.06
N THR A 39 5.98 -32.99 -26.28
CA THR A 39 4.78 -33.66 -26.79
C THR A 39 4.31 -34.84 -25.93
N ALA A 40 5.21 -35.49 -25.20
CA ALA A 40 4.87 -36.56 -24.26
C ALA A 40 4.25 -36.04 -22.95
N ASN A 41 4.46 -34.79 -22.63
CA ASN A 41 3.95 -34.13 -21.42
C ASN A 41 2.60 -33.47 -21.74
N LYS A 42 1.51 -34.12 -21.34
CA LYS A 42 0.21 -33.48 -21.36
C LYS A 42 0.19 -32.38 -20.30
N ALA A 43 0.43 -31.13 -20.72
CA ALA A 43 0.35 -29.96 -19.84
C ALA A 43 -1.05 -29.33 -19.96
N PRO A 44 -2.03 -29.79 -19.16
CA PRO A 44 -3.39 -29.26 -19.21
C PRO A 44 -3.39 -27.79 -18.84
N SER A 45 -4.10 -26.99 -19.61
CA SER A 45 -4.20 -25.54 -19.43
C SER A 45 -2.86 -24.80 -19.45
N ASP A 46 -1.81 -25.45 -19.90
CA ASP A 46 -0.39 -25.03 -19.86
C ASP A 46 0.06 -24.54 -18.47
N GLY A 47 -0.41 -25.20 -17.40
CA GLY A 47 -0.04 -24.90 -16.01
C GLY A 47 -0.60 -23.59 -15.45
N VAL A 48 -1.62 -22.98 -16.07
CA VAL A 48 -2.33 -21.82 -15.54
C VAL A 48 -3.82 -21.88 -15.84
N ILE A 49 -4.64 -21.72 -14.82
CA ILE A 49 -6.09 -21.58 -14.96
C ILE A 49 -6.41 -20.09 -15.03
N THR A 50 -7.18 -19.66 -16.02
CA THR A 50 -7.54 -18.25 -16.21
C THR A 50 -9.05 -18.13 -16.39
N GLY A 51 -9.65 -17.08 -15.87
CA GLY A 51 -11.08 -16.85 -16.00
C GLY A 51 -11.53 -15.57 -15.29
N TYR A 52 -12.82 -15.44 -15.12
CA TYR A 52 -13.44 -14.35 -14.38
C TYR A 52 -14.50 -14.89 -13.42
N GLY A 53 -14.85 -14.08 -12.46
CA GLY A 53 -15.91 -14.33 -11.50
C GLY A 53 -16.26 -13.07 -10.74
N VAL A 54 -16.96 -13.20 -9.63
CA VAL A 54 -17.33 -12.06 -8.79
C VAL A 54 -16.81 -12.25 -7.36
N ILE A 55 -16.51 -11.12 -6.72
CA ILE A 55 -16.24 -11.00 -5.30
C ILE A 55 -17.18 -9.90 -4.78
N ASP A 56 -18.14 -10.29 -3.93
CA ASP A 56 -19.12 -9.37 -3.36
C ASP A 56 -19.76 -8.48 -4.45
N ASP A 57 -20.28 -9.13 -5.51
CA ASP A 57 -20.91 -8.56 -6.71
C ASP A 57 -19.98 -7.76 -7.65
N LYS A 58 -18.69 -7.57 -7.31
CA LYS A 58 -17.71 -6.93 -8.20
C LYS A 58 -17.07 -7.94 -9.15
N LEU A 59 -17.08 -7.63 -10.46
CA LEU A 59 -16.40 -8.44 -11.47
C LEU A 59 -14.88 -8.39 -11.25
N VAL A 60 -14.24 -9.56 -11.26
CA VAL A 60 -12.77 -9.69 -11.21
C VAL A 60 -12.28 -10.72 -12.21
N TYR A 61 -11.08 -10.51 -12.72
CA TYR A 61 -10.35 -11.49 -13.52
C TYR A 61 -9.30 -12.18 -12.66
N VAL A 62 -9.16 -13.49 -12.81
CA VAL A 62 -8.23 -14.27 -12.01
C VAL A 62 -7.41 -15.22 -12.86
N TYR A 63 -6.13 -15.32 -12.59
CA TYR A 63 -5.29 -16.43 -13.03
C TYR A 63 -4.66 -17.13 -11.84
N SER A 64 -4.55 -18.45 -11.91
CA SER A 64 -3.94 -19.28 -10.86
C SER A 64 -2.97 -20.26 -11.49
N GLN A 65 -1.71 -20.21 -11.06
CA GLN A 65 -0.66 -21.11 -11.55
C GLN A 65 -0.71 -22.45 -10.82
N ASP A 66 -0.55 -23.51 -11.58
CA ASP A 66 -0.61 -24.89 -11.11
C ASP A 66 0.80 -25.49 -11.10
N ALA A 67 1.45 -25.51 -9.94
CA ALA A 67 2.77 -26.09 -9.77
C ALA A 67 2.83 -27.59 -10.03
N SER A 68 1.70 -28.31 -10.05
CA SER A 68 1.66 -29.72 -10.43
C SER A 68 1.88 -29.96 -11.93
N VAL A 69 1.73 -28.91 -12.75
CA VAL A 69 1.97 -28.93 -14.19
C VAL A 69 3.25 -28.20 -14.52
N LEU A 70 4.33 -28.92 -14.85
CA LEU A 70 5.64 -28.36 -15.20
C LEU A 70 6.15 -27.34 -14.17
N ASN A 71 5.91 -27.55 -12.87
CA ASN A 71 6.24 -26.65 -11.78
C ASN A 71 5.66 -25.22 -11.94
N GLY A 72 4.53 -25.07 -12.62
CA GLY A 72 3.91 -23.79 -12.90
C GLY A 72 4.74 -22.86 -13.80
N THR A 73 5.79 -23.39 -14.46
CA THR A 73 6.72 -22.58 -15.26
C THR A 73 6.05 -21.90 -16.45
N VAL A 74 6.45 -20.66 -16.71
CA VAL A 74 5.88 -19.85 -17.79
C VAL A 74 6.48 -20.26 -19.14
N GLY A 75 5.62 -20.68 -20.05
CA GLY A 75 5.88 -20.87 -21.46
C GLY A 75 5.01 -19.98 -22.34
N GLU A 76 5.09 -20.15 -23.67
CA GLU A 76 4.36 -19.31 -24.63
C GLU A 76 2.85 -19.32 -24.39
N MET A 77 2.24 -20.49 -24.28
CA MET A 77 0.78 -20.59 -24.15
C MET A 77 0.29 -20.21 -22.75
N HIS A 78 1.10 -20.45 -21.72
CA HIS A 78 0.88 -19.97 -20.38
C HIS A 78 0.73 -18.43 -20.36
N ALA A 79 1.71 -17.73 -20.94
CA ALA A 79 1.66 -16.27 -21.03
C ALA A 79 0.52 -15.75 -21.91
N LYS A 80 0.24 -16.41 -23.04
CA LYS A 80 -0.91 -16.06 -23.90
C LYS A 80 -2.24 -16.07 -23.16
N LYS A 81 -2.43 -17.01 -22.24
CA LYS A 81 -3.64 -17.04 -21.40
C LYS A 81 -3.69 -15.84 -20.47
N ILE A 82 -2.58 -15.51 -19.77
CA ILE A 82 -2.51 -14.37 -18.85
C ILE A 82 -2.69 -13.05 -19.62
N THR A 83 -1.98 -12.86 -20.73
CA THR A 83 -2.09 -11.63 -21.54
C THR A 83 -3.49 -11.44 -22.12
N ARG A 84 -4.14 -12.54 -22.55
CA ARG A 84 -5.54 -12.50 -23.00
C ARG A 84 -6.48 -12.07 -21.87
N LEU A 85 -6.22 -12.51 -20.65
CA LEU A 85 -6.99 -12.11 -19.47
C LEU A 85 -6.88 -10.60 -19.23
N TYR A 86 -5.65 -10.05 -19.28
CA TYR A 86 -5.41 -8.60 -19.18
C TYR A 86 -6.14 -7.82 -20.28
N ASP A 87 -6.14 -8.31 -21.53
CA ASP A 87 -6.86 -7.67 -22.62
C ASP A 87 -8.38 -7.57 -22.37
N LEU A 88 -8.95 -8.57 -21.69
CA LEU A 88 -10.37 -8.55 -21.34
C LEU A 88 -10.61 -7.64 -20.14
N ALA A 89 -9.79 -7.73 -19.11
CA ALA A 89 -9.88 -6.90 -17.91
C ALA A 89 -9.79 -5.41 -18.24
N MET A 90 -8.87 -5.03 -19.11
CA MET A 90 -8.73 -3.63 -19.60
C MET A 90 -9.94 -3.15 -20.41
N LYS A 91 -10.62 -4.05 -21.11
CA LYS A 91 -11.82 -3.71 -21.89
C LYS A 91 -13.07 -3.54 -21.04
N THR A 92 -13.11 -4.21 -19.91
CA THR A 92 -14.26 -4.20 -18.99
C THR A 92 -14.05 -3.30 -17.79
N GLY A 93 -12.81 -2.81 -17.58
CA GLY A 93 -12.46 -2.00 -16.44
C GLY A 93 -12.59 -2.75 -15.12
N ALA A 94 -12.02 -3.96 -15.02
CA ALA A 94 -12.15 -4.81 -13.84
C ALA A 94 -10.78 -5.27 -13.32
N PRO A 95 -10.61 -5.46 -11.98
CA PRO A 95 -9.36 -5.87 -11.37
C PRO A 95 -8.84 -7.22 -11.88
N VAL A 96 -7.50 -7.38 -11.85
CA VAL A 96 -6.83 -8.65 -12.13
C VAL A 96 -6.16 -9.18 -10.85
N ILE A 97 -6.43 -10.44 -10.52
CA ILE A 97 -5.85 -11.14 -9.36
C ILE A 97 -5.01 -12.31 -9.86
N GLY A 98 -3.71 -12.30 -9.54
CA GLY A 98 -2.76 -13.36 -9.86
C GLY A 98 -2.45 -14.23 -8.65
N LEU A 99 -2.78 -15.53 -8.70
CA LEU A 99 -2.46 -16.51 -7.67
C LEU A 99 -1.22 -17.30 -8.13
N VAL A 100 -0.06 -16.95 -7.57
CA VAL A 100 1.26 -17.33 -8.07
C VAL A 100 1.80 -18.55 -7.34
N ASP A 101 2.21 -19.53 -8.13
CA ASP A 101 3.00 -20.69 -7.71
C ASP A 101 3.83 -21.19 -8.91
N CYS A 102 4.98 -20.53 -9.16
CA CYS A 102 5.73 -20.63 -10.40
C CYS A 102 7.23 -20.69 -10.16
N ALA A 103 7.88 -21.74 -10.61
CA ALA A 103 9.35 -21.89 -10.51
C ALA A 103 10.14 -20.94 -11.44
N GLY A 104 9.46 -20.19 -12.32
CA GLY A 104 10.08 -19.24 -13.23
C GLY A 104 9.88 -19.59 -14.71
N ILE A 105 10.93 -19.39 -15.51
CA ILE A 105 10.89 -19.61 -16.97
C ILE A 105 10.91 -21.09 -17.33
N ARG A 106 10.18 -21.48 -18.38
CA ARG A 106 10.21 -22.84 -18.95
C ARG A 106 11.41 -22.99 -19.87
N LEU A 107 12.46 -23.66 -19.40
CA LEU A 107 13.73 -23.81 -20.15
C LEU A 107 13.57 -24.53 -21.50
N GLN A 108 12.62 -25.44 -21.60
CA GLN A 108 12.37 -26.21 -22.83
C GLN A 108 11.80 -25.35 -23.97
N GLU A 109 11.27 -24.18 -23.67
CA GLU A 109 10.75 -23.22 -24.66
C GLU A 109 11.72 -22.07 -24.95
N ALA A 110 12.85 -22.01 -24.25
CA ALA A 110 13.96 -21.09 -24.51
C ALA A 110 13.52 -19.63 -24.75
N THR A 111 13.81 -19.08 -25.93
CA THR A 111 13.49 -17.69 -26.29
C THR A 111 12.00 -17.40 -26.36
N ASP A 112 11.16 -18.37 -26.67
CA ASP A 112 9.69 -18.18 -26.68
C ASP A 112 9.16 -17.92 -25.27
N ALA A 113 9.75 -18.56 -24.26
CA ALA A 113 9.41 -18.29 -22.86
C ALA A 113 9.94 -16.92 -22.37
N LEU A 114 11.08 -16.43 -22.91
CA LEU A 114 11.55 -15.06 -22.64
C LEU A 114 10.59 -14.00 -23.22
N GLU A 115 10.17 -14.17 -24.47
CA GLU A 115 9.17 -13.34 -25.11
C GLU A 115 7.86 -13.35 -24.33
N ALA A 116 7.46 -14.50 -23.81
CA ALA A 116 6.30 -14.69 -22.98
C ALA A 116 6.31 -13.79 -21.71
N PHE A 117 7.44 -13.74 -21.00
CA PHE A 117 7.60 -12.82 -19.86
C PHE A 117 7.48 -11.36 -20.27
N GLY A 118 8.14 -10.97 -21.37
CA GLY A 118 8.07 -9.61 -21.91
C GLY A 118 6.62 -9.17 -22.19
N GLN A 119 5.81 -10.07 -22.74
CA GLN A 119 4.40 -9.79 -23.00
C GLN A 119 3.58 -9.60 -21.70
N ILE A 120 3.83 -10.41 -20.66
CA ILE A 120 3.16 -10.23 -19.35
C ILE A 120 3.55 -8.89 -18.74
N TYR A 121 4.84 -8.55 -18.69
CA TYR A 121 5.32 -7.27 -18.14
C TYR A 121 4.71 -6.08 -18.86
N LEU A 122 4.64 -6.13 -20.20
CA LEU A 122 4.00 -5.08 -20.99
C LEU A 122 2.53 -4.89 -20.61
N LYS A 123 1.75 -5.98 -20.50
CA LYS A 123 0.33 -5.90 -20.15
C LYS A 123 0.11 -5.35 -18.74
N GLN A 124 0.89 -5.79 -17.76
CA GLN A 124 0.84 -5.27 -16.40
C GLN A 124 1.18 -3.78 -16.34
N THR A 125 2.23 -3.37 -17.05
CA THR A 125 2.63 -1.96 -17.12
C THR A 125 1.55 -1.08 -17.75
N LEU A 126 0.89 -1.56 -18.82
CA LEU A 126 -0.21 -0.83 -19.47
C LEU A 126 -1.50 -0.80 -18.63
N ALA A 127 -1.69 -1.77 -17.74
CA ALA A 127 -2.82 -1.84 -16.82
C ALA A 127 -2.62 -1.00 -15.54
N SER A 128 -1.36 -0.66 -15.22
CA SER A 128 -1.00 0.11 -14.02
C SER A 128 -1.67 1.49 -14.02
N GLY A 129 -2.36 1.81 -12.92
CA GLY A 129 -3.14 3.04 -12.79
C GLY A 129 -4.44 3.08 -13.61
N VAL A 130 -4.84 1.97 -14.24
CA VAL A 130 -6.10 1.86 -15.00
C VAL A 130 -7.05 0.87 -14.35
N ILE A 131 -6.57 -0.31 -13.98
CA ILE A 131 -7.31 -1.32 -13.22
C ILE A 131 -6.45 -1.81 -12.05
N PRO A 132 -7.03 -2.08 -10.87
CA PRO A 132 -6.30 -2.65 -9.74
C PRO A 132 -5.70 -4.02 -10.07
N GLN A 133 -4.46 -4.23 -9.69
CA GLN A 133 -3.71 -5.45 -9.91
C GLN A 133 -3.23 -6.02 -8.58
N ILE A 134 -3.62 -7.25 -8.27
CA ILE A 134 -3.31 -7.92 -7.00
C ILE A 134 -2.55 -9.21 -7.28
N THR A 135 -1.45 -9.44 -6.59
CA THR A 135 -0.68 -10.68 -6.64
C THR A 135 -0.71 -11.39 -5.29
N ALA A 136 -0.94 -12.70 -5.28
CA ALA A 136 -0.80 -13.54 -4.08
C ALA A 136 0.17 -14.69 -4.36
N ILE A 137 1.22 -14.80 -3.57
CA ILE A 137 2.29 -15.80 -3.70
C ILE A 137 2.03 -16.93 -2.71
N PHE A 138 1.59 -18.09 -3.22
CA PHE A 138 1.27 -19.26 -2.39
C PHE A 138 2.35 -20.34 -2.38
N GLY A 139 3.30 -20.25 -3.28
CA GLY A 139 4.43 -21.14 -3.39
C GLY A 139 5.64 -20.39 -3.93
N THR A 140 6.26 -20.91 -4.98
CA THR A 140 7.45 -20.28 -5.56
C THR A 140 7.06 -19.11 -6.49
N CYS A 141 7.80 -18.02 -6.39
CA CYS A 141 7.78 -16.88 -7.30
C CYS A 141 9.22 -16.56 -7.68
N GLY A 142 9.78 -17.34 -8.64
CA GLY A 142 11.22 -17.39 -8.92
C GLY A 142 11.65 -16.72 -10.23
N GLY A 143 12.85 -16.16 -10.23
CA GLY A 143 13.47 -15.57 -11.41
C GLY A 143 12.67 -14.41 -11.98
N GLY A 144 12.36 -14.45 -13.29
CA GLY A 144 11.54 -13.43 -13.95
C GLY A 144 10.14 -13.26 -13.34
N MET A 145 9.58 -14.31 -12.74
CA MET A 145 8.29 -14.22 -12.07
C MET A 145 8.31 -13.26 -10.87
N ALA A 146 9.44 -13.13 -10.18
CA ALA A 146 9.59 -12.23 -9.03
C ALA A 146 9.52 -10.73 -9.38
N VAL A 147 9.57 -10.38 -10.68
CA VAL A 147 9.37 -9.01 -11.14
C VAL A 147 7.87 -8.64 -11.15
N ILE A 148 6.99 -9.61 -11.39
CA ILE A 148 5.55 -9.41 -11.51
C ILE A 148 4.93 -8.74 -10.27
N PRO A 149 5.21 -9.16 -9.03
CA PRO A 149 4.70 -8.49 -7.83
C PRO A 149 5.06 -7.00 -7.73
N SER A 150 6.20 -6.60 -8.29
CA SER A 150 6.62 -5.18 -8.32
C SER A 150 5.95 -4.36 -9.45
N LEU A 151 5.24 -5.02 -10.36
CA LEU A 151 4.45 -4.40 -11.43
C LEU A 151 2.94 -4.38 -11.10
N THR A 152 2.54 -4.99 -9.99
CA THR A 152 1.15 -4.97 -9.47
C THR A 152 1.04 -4.03 -8.27
N ASP A 153 -0.18 -3.63 -7.92
CA ASP A 153 -0.42 -2.62 -6.90
C ASP A 153 -0.29 -3.18 -5.48
N PHE A 154 -0.79 -4.41 -5.26
CA PHE A 154 -0.75 -5.07 -3.95
C PHE A 154 -0.26 -6.51 -4.06
N THR A 155 0.55 -6.91 -3.09
CA THR A 155 1.13 -8.25 -3.06
C THR A 155 0.98 -8.90 -1.69
N PHE A 156 0.45 -10.12 -1.69
CA PHE A 156 0.32 -10.98 -0.50
C PHE A 156 1.20 -12.21 -0.63
N MET A 157 1.66 -12.74 0.49
CA MET A 157 2.56 -13.90 0.48
C MET A 157 2.23 -14.88 1.59
N GLU A 158 2.12 -16.16 1.22
CA GLU A 158 1.91 -17.23 2.20
C GLU A 158 3.14 -17.35 3.12
N SER A 159 2.89 -17.44 4.43
CA SER A 159 3.90 -17.26 5.46
C SER A 159 4.98 -18.34 5.52
N LYS A 160 4.65 -19.60 5.15
CA LYS A 160 5.55 -20.76 5.28
C LYS A 160 6.09 -21.27 3.96
N LYS A 161 5.24 -21.34 2.93
CA LYS A 161 5.56 -21.92 1.61
C LYS A 161 5.93 -20.85 0.59
N GLY A 162 5.46 -19.62 0.78
CA GLY A 162 5.73 -18.51 -0.11
C GLY A 162 7.24 -18.24 -0.21
N LYS A 163 7.77 -18.17 -1.44
CA LYS A 163 9.16 -17.86 -1.74
C LYS A 163 9.23 -16.91 -2.92
N MET A 164 9.81 -15.72 -2.72
CA MET A 164 10.00 -14.75 -3.77
C MET A 164 11.49 -14.39 -3.93
N PHE A 165 12.04 -14.56 -5.13
CA PHE A 165 13.44 -14.26 -5.40
C PHE A 165 13.70 -14.06 -6.90
N VAL A 166 14.52 -13.09 -7.24
CA VAL A 166 15.15 -13.00 -8.57
C VAL A 166 16.34 -13.96 -8.62
N ASN A 167 17.22 -13.91 -7.63
CA ASN A 167 18.32 -14.86 -7.43
C ASN A 167 18.06 -15.64 -6.13
N THR A 168 18.25 -16.94 -6.16
CA THR A 168 18.08 -17.79 -4.98
C THR A 168 19.02 -17.35 -3.85
N PRO A 169 18.66 -17.50 -2.57
CA PRO A 169 19.52 -17.14 -1.43
C PRO A 169 20.94 -17.73 -1.53
N ASN A 170 21.06 -18.95 -2.05
CA ASN A 170 22.33 -19.67 -2.20
C ASN A 170 23.20 -19.18 -3.38
N ALA A 171 22.62 -18.41 -4.31
CA ALA A 171 23.34 -17.79 -5.42
C ALA A 171 23.92 -16.41 -5.07
N LEU A 172 23.55 -15.86 -3.92
CA LEU A 172 24.05 -14.57 -3.45
C LEU A 172 25.45 -14.72 -2.86
N GLU A 173 26.37 -13.86 -3.28
CA GLU A 173 27.74 -13.87 -2.78
C GLU A 173 27.80 -13.72 -1.25
N GLY A 174 28.47 -14.63 -0.58
CA GLY A 174 28.64 -14.65 0.87
C GLY A 174 27.36 -14.99 1.65
N ASN A 175 26.31 -15.49 1.00
CA ASN A 175 25.05 -15.90 1.62
C ASN A 175 24.71 -17.38 1.34
N ASN A 176 23.82 -17.92 2.16
CA ASN A 176 23.10 -19.17 1.94
C ASN A 176 21.76 -19.10 2.69
N THR A 177 20.86 -20.05 2.46
CA THR A 177 19.54 -20.09 3.08
C THR A 177 19.59 -20.13 4.62
N ASP A 178 20.55 -20.87 5.19
CA ASP A 178 20.68 -20.99 6.65
C ASP A 178 21.16 -19.68 7.31
N LYS A 179 21.94 -18.88 6.57
CA LYS A 179 22.44 -17.58 7.04
C LYS A 179 21.36 -16.49 6.91
N CYS A 180 20.75 -16.39 5.75
CA CYS A 180 19.67 -15.45 5.48
C CYS A 180 18.81 -15.98 4.32
N ASP A 181 17.59 -16.40 4.64
CA ASP A 181 16.61 -16.80 3.61
C ASP A 181 15.93 -15.56 3.01
N THR A 182 16.63 -14.92 2.08
CA THR A 182 16.12 -13.73 1.40
C THR A 182 14.87 -13.97 0.55
N ALA A 183 14.49 -15.23 0.32
CA ALA A 183 13.27 -15.59 -0.40
C ALA A 183 12.06 -15.75 0.53
N ALA A 184 12.25 -15.87 1.84
CA ALA A 184 11.18 -16.10 2.79
C ALA A 184 10.24 -14.90 2.96
N ALA A 185 8.99 -15.17 3.31
CA ALA A 185 7.96 -14.15 3.55
C ALA A 185 8.39 -13.13 4.61
N ASP A 186 9.04 -13.59 5.69
CA ASP A 186 9.54 -12.72 6.76
C ASP A 186 10.57 -11.70 6.26
N PHE A 187 11.51 -12.11 5.40
CA PHE A 187 12.47 -11.18 4.79
C PHE A 187 11.78 -10.24 3.81
N GLN A 188 10.94 -10.78 2.94
CA GLN A 188 10.30 -10.01 1.87
C GLN A 188 9.33 -8.97 2.43
N SER A 189 8.57 -9.27 3.48
CA SER A 189 7.64 -8.34 4.09
C SER A 189 8.33 -7.21 4.86
N LYS A 190 9.48 -7.48 5.50
CA LYS A 190 10.15 -6.49 6.37
C LYS A 190 11.18 -5.62 5.64
N GLU A 191 11.83 -6.16 4.58
CA GLU A 191 13.00 -5.51 4.00
C GLU A 191 12.77 -4.92 2.61
N THR A 192 11.87 -5.48 1.80
CA THR A 192 11.76 -5.09 0.38
C THR A 192 10.69 -4.03 0.11
N GLY A 193 9.64 -3.96 0.94
CA GLY A 193 8.50 -3.07 0.72
C GLY A 193 7.59 -3.50 -0.44
N VAL A 194 7.73 -4.72 -0.94
CA VAL A 194 6.88 -5.27 -2.01
C VAL A 194 5.63 -5.93 -1.44
N ILE A 195 5.76 -6.61 -0.28
CA ILE A 195 4.68 -7.41 0.31
C ILE A 195 3.78 -6.56 1.20
N ASP A 196 2.49 -6.55 0.90
CA ASP A 196 1.46 -5.82 1.64
C ASP A 196 0.93 -6.60 2.85
N GLY A 197 0.82 -7.92 2.72
CA GLY A 197 0.35 -8.78 3.80
C GLY A 197 0.93 -10.20 3.73
N VAL A 198 1.11 -10.79 4.92
CA VAL A 198 1.59 -12.17 5.09
C VAL A 198 0.58 -12.92 5.94
N GLY A 199 0.30 -14.17 5.59
CA GLY A 199 -0.65 -15.01 6.33
C GLY A 199 -0.70 -16.43 5.80
N THR A 200 -1.66 -17.19 6.29
CA THR A 200 -2.05 -18.47 5.72
C THR A 200 -2.78 -18.26 4.38
N GLU A 201 -2.95 -19.31 3.60
CA GLU A 201 -3.65 -19.25 2.31
C GLU A 201 -5.08 -18.69 2.46
N ASP A 202 -5.82 -19.12 3.46
CA ASP A 202 -7.20 -18.69 3.74
C ASP A 202 -7.25 -17.21 4.21
N GLU A 203 -6.32 -16.79 5.06
CA GLU A 203 -6.20 -15.39 5.52
C GLU A 203 -5.90 -14.46 4.34
N ILE A 204 -5.00 -14.84 3.44
CA ILE A 204 -4.67 -14.06 2.24
C ILE A 204 -5.88 -13.94 1.32
N LEU A 205 -6.60 -15.02 1.05
CA LEU A 205 -7.81 -14.98 0.23
C LEU A 205 -8.88 -14.07 0.86
N GLY A 206 -9.03 -14.09 2.19
CA GLY A 206 -9.89 -13.17 2.93
C GLY A 206 -9.43 -11.70 2.81
N GLN A 207 -8.13 -11.43 2.96
CA GLN A 207 -7.55 -10.09 2.79
C GLN A 207 -7.77 -9.55 1.36
N ILE A 208 -7.60 -10.38 0.34
CA ILE A 208 -7.88 -9.99 -1.07
C ILE A 208 -9.35 -9.62 -1.26
N ARG A 209 -10.29 -10.41 -0.72
CA ARG A 209 -11.71 -10.08 -0.78
C ARG A 209 -12.01 -8.74 -0.11
N SER A 210 -11.49 -8.52 1.10
CA SER A 210 -11.64 -7.25 1.82
C SER A 210 -11.05 -6.08 1.02
N LEU A 211 -9.87 -6.26 0.42
CA LEU A 211 -9.24 -5.23 -0.40
C LEU A 211 -10.08 -4.91 -1.65
N VAL A 212 -10.55 -5.91 -2.38
CA VAL A 212 -11.42 -5.73 -3.56
C VAL A 212 -12.71 -4.98 -3.19
N SER A 213 -13.26 -5.21 -2.00
CA SER A 213 -14.44 -4.48 -1.53
C SER A 213 -14.18 -2.99 -1.31
N LEU A 214 -12.95 -2.64 -0.90
CA LEU A 214 -12.51 -1.27 -0.63
C LEU A 214 -12.12 -0.51 -1.91
N LEU A 215 -11.57 -1.19 -2.92
CA LEU A 215 -11.06 -0.55 -4.11
C LEU A 215 -12.16 -0.27 -5.16
N PRO A 216 -12.05 0.80 -5.95
CA PRO A 216 -12.83 0.96 -7.16
C PRO A 216 -12.48 -0.13 -8.18
N SER A 217 -13.38 -0.40 -9.12
CA SER A 217 -13.16 -1.41 -10.16
C SER A 217 -12.09 -0.98 -11.17
N ASN A 218 -11.97 0.31 -11.42
CA ASN A 218 -10.99 0.93 -12.30
C ASN A 218 -10.85 2.43 -11.98
N ASN A 219 -9.99 3.11 -12.69
CA ASN A 219 -9.70 4.55 -12.48
C ASN A 219 -10.82 5.52 -12.94
N GLU A 220 -11.86 5.02 -13.58
CA GLU A 220 -13.04 5.79 -13.96
C GLU A 220 -14.28 5.44 -13.13
N ASP A 221 -14.14 4.48 -12.19
CA ASP A 221 -15.22 4.03 -11.31
C ASP A 221 -15.41 5.03 -10.14
N THR A 222 -16.50 5.77 -10.19
CA THR A 222 -16.89 6.76 -9.17
C THR A 222 -17.90 6.22 -8.16
N ASP A 223 -18.39 4.99 -8.34
CA ASP A 223 -19.47 4.41 -7.54
C ASP A 223 -18.99 3.49 -6.39
N ASN A 224 -17.73 3.61 -5.99
CA ASN A 224 -17.14 2.80 -4.91
C ASN A 224 -17.61 3.29 -3.52
N TYR A 225 -18.90 3.14 -3.25
CA TYR A 225 -19.57 3.55 -2.04
C TYR A 225 -20.37 2.39 -1.44
N THR A 226 -20.37 2.29 -0.13
CA THR A 226 -21.21 1.34 0.63
C THR A 226 -22.08 2.10 1.62
N GLU A 227 -23.26 1.57 1.94
CA GLU A 227 -24.12 2.18 2.96
C GLU A 227 -23.39 2.22 4.31
N CYS A 228 -23.27 3.42 4.89
CA CYS A 228 -22.68 3.61 6.20
C CYS A 228 -23.71 3.27 7.29
N THR A 229 -23.38 2.34 8.16
CA THR A 229 -24.21 1.94 9.31
C THR A 229 -23.73 2.55 10.63
N ASP A 230 -22.59 3.25 10.63
CA ASP A 230 -22.00 3.89 11.82
C ASP A 230 -22.54 5.33 12.00
N ASP A 231 -22.52 5.83 13.23
CA ASP A 231 -22.87 7.22 13.52
C ASP A 231 -21.80 8.18 12.97
N LEU A 232 -22.21 9.06 12.06
CA LEU A 232 -21.32 10.07 11.45
C LEU A 232 -20.77 11.07 12.47
N ASN A 233 -21.50 11.28 13.57
CA ASN A 233 -21.11 12.18 14.65
C ASN A 233 -20.53 11.44 15.86
N ARG A 234 -20.20 10.16 15.72
CA ARG A 234 -19.61 9.35 16.79
C ARG A 234 -18.38 10.03 17.36
N VAL A 235 -18.40 10.25 18.66
CA VAL A 235 -17.30 10.84 19.43
C VAL A 235 -16.22 9.77 19.67
N CYS A 236 -15.00 10.05 19.28
CA CYS A 236 -13.85 9.17 19.49
C CYS A 236 -13.13 9.56 20.80
N ALA A 237 -13.71 9.23 21.94
CA ALA A 237 -13.29 9.74 23.26
C ALA A 237 -11.83 9.40 23.60
N ASP A 238 -11.34 8.24 23.20
CA ASP A 238 -9.99 7.74 23.50
C ASP A 238 -8.95 8.06 22.42
N LEU A 239 -9.33 8.79 21.38
CA LEU A 239 -8.45 9.01 20.21
C LEU A 239 -7.15 9.73 20.58
N ALA A 240 -7.18 10.65 21.53
CA ALA A 240 -5.96 11.33 22.02
C ALA A 240 -4.92 10.37 22.58
N ASN A 241 -5.35 9.27 23.19
CA ASN A 241 -4.46 8.24 23.76
C ASN A 241 -3.85 7.34 22.68
N CYS A 242 -4.37 7.37 21.46
CA CYS A 242 -3.92 6.55 20.33
C CYS A 242 -2.95 7.31 19.40
N ALA A 243 -2.56 8.54 19.73
CA ALA A 243 -1.68 9.37 18.90
C ALA A 243 -0.31 8.71 18.61
N GLY A 244 0.15 7.80 19.47
CA GLY A 244 1.39 7.05 19.29
C GLY A 244 1.25 5.91 18.27
N ASP A 245 0.15 5.16 18.32
CA ASP A 245 -0.17 4.11 17.34
C ASP A 245 -1.30 4.56 16.43
N THR A 246 -0.92 5.12 15.32
CA THR A 246 -1.87 5.70 14.35
C THR A 246 -2.68 4.66 13.58
N ALA A 247 -2.30 3.38 13.59
CA ALA A 247 -3.16 2.32 13.07
C ALA A 247 -4.41 2.17 13.95
N ILE A 248 -4.24 2.20 15.28
CA ILE A 248 -5.35 2.20 16.23
C ILE A 248 -6.18 3.48 16.09
N ALA A 249 -5.51 4.64 15.94
CA ALA A 249 -6.19 5.91 15.74
C ALA A 249 -7.08 5.92 14.49
N LEU A 250 -6.57 5.40 13.36
CA LEU A 250 -7.32 5.25 12.11
C LEU A 250 -8.50 4.31 12.26
N SER A 251 -8.33 3.18 12.95
CA SER A 251 -9.44 2.28 13.27
C SER A 251 -10.54 2.97 14.09
N GLN A 252 -10.18 3.82 15.06
CA GLN A 252 -11.19 4.58 15.83
C GLN A 252 -11.93 5.62 14.99
N ILE A 253 -11.29 6.21 13.98
CA ILE A 253 -11.91 7.20 13.08
C ILE A 253 -12.80 6.51 12.03
N ALA A 254 -12.43 5.32 11.58
CA ALA A 254 -13.08 4.57 10.51
C ALA A 254 -14.53 4.16 10.84
N ASP A 255 -15.35 4.00 9.81
CA ASP A 255 -16.66 3.40 9.94
C ASP A 255 -16.53 1.98 10.51
N ASN A 256 -17.35 1.68 11.52
CA ASN A 256 -17.35 0.39 12.24
C ASN A 256 -15.99 -0.05 12.81
N GLY A 257 -14.99 0.83 12.86
CA GLY A 257 -13.65 0.53 13.33
C GLY A 257 -12.79 -0.27 12.35
N GLU A 258 -13.17 -0.34 11.08
CA GLU A 258 -12.48 -1.13 10.07
C GLU A 258 -11.32 -0.36 9.44
N PHE A 259 -10.10 -0.87 9.63
CA PHE A 259 -8.89 -0.35 8.98
C PHE A 259 -8.12 -1.49 8.29
N PHE A 260 -7.86 -1.32 7.01
CA PHE A 260 -7.05 -2.24 6.21
C PHE A 260 -5.64 -1.66 6.05
N GLU A 261 -4.70 -2.07 6.91
CA GLU A 261 -3.30 -1.62 6.84
C GLU A 261 -2.56 -2.35 5.71
N THR A 262 -1.85 -1.61 4.86
CA THR A 262 -0.94 -2.14 3.83
C THR A 262 0.49 -2.09 4.33
N LYS A 263 1.32 -3.09 3.97
CA LYS A 263 2.75 -3.15 4.34
C LYS A 263 2.97 -2.96 5.86
N ALA A 264 2.14 -3.59 6.69
CA ALA A 264 2.18 -3.43 8.14
C ALA A 264 3.55 -3.78 8.77
N ASP A 265 4.29 -4.73 8.18
CA ASP A 265 5.61 -5.15 8.65
C ASP A 265 6.76 -4.30 8.10
N TYR A 266 6.53 -3.51 7.04
CA TYR A 266 7.54 -2.68 6.41
C TYR A 266 7.46 -1.22 6.87
N ALA A 267 8.62 -0.64 7.24
CA ALA A 267 8.72 0.77 7.64
C ALA A 267 7.59 1.18 8.60
N LYS A 268 7.54 0.54 9.76
CA LYS A 268 6.45 0.67 10.74
C LYS A 268 6.29 2.06 11.34
N ASP A 269 7.29 2.94 11.16
CA ASP A 269 7.23 4.38 11.47
C ASP A 269 6.21 5.14 10.60
N MET A 270 5.75 4.52 9.52
CA MET A 270 4.74 5.04 8.60
C MET A 270 3.63 4.01 8.38
N VAL A 271 2.39 4.42 8.65
CA VAL A 271 1.18 3.63 8.42
C VAL A 271 0.56 4.05 7.10
N THR A 272 0.17 3.08 6.27
CA THR A 272 -0.61 3.28 5.05
C THR A 272 -1.73 2.25 5.00
N GLY A 273 -2.88 2.61 4.47
CA GLY A 273 -4.01 1.69 4.35
C GLY A 273 -5.31 2.39 4.00
N PHE A 274 -6.39 1.65 4.04
CA PHE A 274 -7.72 2.12 3.67
C PHE A 274 -8.67 2.08 4.85
N ILE A 275 -9.48 3.13 4.99
CA ILE A 275 -10.63 3.21 5.88
C ILE A 275 -11.88 3.54 5.07
N ARG A 276 -13.05 3.37 5.66
CA ARG A 276 -14.28 3.98 5.16
C ARG A 276 -14.71 5.13 6.05
N LEU A 277 -15.19 6.19 5.43
CA LEU A 277 -15.78 7.35 6.07
C LEU A 277 -17.09 7.69 5.36
N ASN A 278 -18.20 7.57 6.07
CA ASN A 278 -19.55 7.67 5.50
C ASN A 278 -19.74 6.75 4.28
N GLY A 279 -19.20 5.53 4.34
CA GLY A 279 -19.29 4.53 3.29
C GLY A 279 -18.31 4.71 2.13
N ALA A 280 -17.67 5.85 1.97
CA ALA A 280 -16.66 6.11 0.95
C ALA A 280 -15.28 5.59 1.38
N THR A 281 -14.54 4.98 0.45
CA THR A 281 -13.16 4.57 0.71
C THR A 281 -12.22 5.78 0.73
N VAL A 282 -11.38 5.85 1.75
CA VAL A 282 -10.37 6.89 1.94
C VAL A 282 -9.03 6.22 2.21
N GLY A 283 -8.00 6.62 1.46
CA GLY A 283 -6.62 6.25 1.73
C GLY A 283 -6.08 7.02 2.94
N ALA A 284 -5.39 6.34 3.83
CA ALA A 284 -4.82 6.93 5.04
C ALA A 284 -3.31 6.79 5.07
N VAL A 285 -2.62 7.89 5.41
CA VAL A 285 -1.17 7.95 5.60
C VAL A 285 -0.90 8.58 6.95
N ALA A 286 -0.16 7.93 7.83
CA ALA A 286 0.05 8.43 9.18
C ALA A 286 1.44 8.12 9.73
N ASN A 287 2.03 9.08 10.45
CA ASN A 287 3.26 8.84 11.21
C ASN A 287 2.93 8.03 12.48
N ARG A 288 3.80 7.09 12.81
CA ARG A 288 3.64 6.19 13.96
C ARG A 288 4.87 6.26 14.86
N SER A 289 4.66 6.41 16.16
CA SER A 289 5.74 6.44 17.14
C SER A 289 5.72 5.24 18.10
N GLU A 290 4.63 4.49 18.16
CA GLU A 290 4.46 3.33 19.03
C GLU A 290 3.71 2.22 18.28
N VAL A 291 4.03 0.96 18.59
CA VAL A 291 3.30 -0.21 18.10
C VAL A 291 2.81 -1.02 19.27
N TYR A 292 1.54 -1.35 19.27
CA TYR A 292 0.91 -2.21 20.27
C TYR A 292 0.47 -3.53 19.64
N ASP A 293 0.58 -4.62 20.43
CA ASP A 293 0.03 -5.93 20.04
C ASP A 293 -1.47 -6.03 20.37
N ALA A 294 -2.07 -7.17 20.01
CA ALA A 294 -3.49 -7.42 20.24
C ALA A 294 -3.90 -7.43 21.72
N GLU A 295 -2.94 -7.67 22.61
CA GLU A 295 -3.10 -7.66 24.07
C GLU A 295 -2.95 -6.24 24.67
N GLY A 296 -2.68 -5.22 23.83
CA GLY A 296 -2.49 -3.83 24.24
C GLY A 296 -1.12 -3.57 24.87
N LYS A 297 -0.15 -4.43 24.65
CA LYS A 297 1.23 -4.25 25.11
C LYS A 297 2.06 -3.56 24.04
N LYS A 298 2.80 -2.52 24.44
CA LYS A 298 3.73 -1.83 23.55
C LYS A 298 4.90 -2.75 23.17
N THR A 299 5.07 -2.98 21.86
CA THR A 299 6.11 -3.86 21.31
C THR A 299 7.28 -3.09 20.71
N GLU A 300 7.01 -1.94 20.08
CA GLU A 300 8.04 -1.11 19.46
C GLU A 300 7.80 0.38 19.75
N THR A 301 8.88 1.17 19.72
CA THR A 301 8.82 2.63 19.88
C THR A 301 9.75 3.30 18.89
N PHE A 302 9.29 4.38 18.25
CA PHE A 302 10.03 5.23 17.33
C PHE A 302 10.08 6.66 17.88
N ASP A 303 11.05 7.46 17.46
CA ASP A 303 11.20 8.84 17.91
C ASP A 303 10.27 9.85 17.20
N GLY A 304 9.39 9.34 16.33
CA GLY A 304 8.48 10.14 15.51
C GLY A 304 9.15 10.78 14.27
N SER A 305 10.40 10.42 13.97
CA SER A 305 11.07 10.85 12.75
C SER A 305 10.66 9.96 11.56
N ILE A 306 10.60 10.56 10.36
CA ILE A 306 10.27 9.89 9.11
C ILE A 306 11.50 9.17 8.57
N SER A 307 11.44 7.86 8.37
CA SER A 307 12.49 7.11 7.69
C SER A 307 12.42 7.26 6.15
N ALA A 308 13.53 7.03 5.46
CA ALA A 308 13.53 7.01 4.00
C ALA A 308 12.61 5.92 3.42
N ARG A 309 12.54 4.76 4.10
CA ARG A 309 11.62 3.67 3.72
C ARG A 309 10.16 4.08 3.95
N GLY A 310 9.86 4.74 5.08
CA GLY A 310 8.52 5.25 5.40
C GLY A 310 8.05 6.32 4.43
N ALA A 311 8.92 7.26 4.07
CA ALA A 311 8.62 8.28 3.07
C ALA A 311 8.26 7.67 1.71
N ARG A 312 9.02 6.66 1.25
CA ARG A 312 8.75 5.97 -0.01
C ARG A 312 7.46 5.15 0.03
N LYS A 313 7.23 4.42 1.14
CA LYS A 313 5.96 3.68 1.37
C LYS A 313 4.76 4.60 1.22
N ALA A 314 4.80 5.77 1.85
CA ALA A 314 3.74 6.77 1.76
C ALA A 314 3.60 7.35 0.34
N ALA A 315 4.72 7.66 -0.34
CA ALA A 315 4.71 8.19 -1.70
C ALA A 315 4.03 7.23 -2.69
N ASP A 316 4.40 5.96 -2.66
CA ASP A 316 3.83 4.93 -3.54
C ASP A 316 2.33 4.74 -3.27
N PHE A 317 1.93 4.77 -2.00
CA PHE A 317 0.52 4.67 -1.60
C PHE A 317 -0.32 5.88 -2.06
N VAL A 318 0.20 7.10 -1.92
CA VAL A 318 -0.49 8.32 -2.39
C VAL A 318 -0.63 8.32 -3.91
N LYS A 319 0.40 7.89 -4.66
CA LYS A 319 0.31 7.73 -6.13
C LYS A 319 -0.78 6.74 -6.53
N PHE A 320 -0.92 5.63 -5.80
CA PHE A 320 -2.01 4.69 -6.02
C PHE A 320 -3.37 5.33 -5.78
N CYS A 321 -3.55 6.02 -4.63
CA CYS A 321 -4.80 6.68 -4.32
C CYS A 321 -5.18 7.72 -5.39
N ASP A 322 -4.23 8.53 -5.86
CA ASP A 322 -4.47 9.52 -6.91
C ASP A 322 -4.83 8.87 -8.25
N ALA A 323 -4.19 7.76 -8.61
CA ALA A 323 -4.49 7.04 -9.86
C ALA A 323 -5.91 6.44 -9.90
N PHE A 324 -6.48 6.13 -8.74
CA PHE A 324 -7.81 5.52 -8.60
C PHE A 324 -8.87 6.43 -7.96
N ASP A 325 -8.62 7.72 -7.98
CA ASP A 325 -9.53 8.77 -7.46
C ASP A 325 -9.97 8.55 -5.99
N ILE A 326 -9.07 8.00 -5.17
CA ILE A 326 -9.30 7.73 -3.74
C ILE A 326 -8.82 8.93 -2.92
N PRO A 327 -9.69 9.62 -2.16
CA PRO A 327 -9.32 10.71 -1.26
C PRO A 327 -8.26 10.29 -0.23
N VAL A 328 -7.40 11.21 0.21
CA VAL A 328 -6.32 10.90 1.14
C VAL A 328 -6.45 11.67 2.45
N LEU A 329 -6.53 10.95 3.56
CA LEU A 329 -6.40 11.44 4.92
C LEU A 329 -4.96 11.28 5.42
N THR A 330 -4.40 12.34 5.99
CA THR A 330 -3.09 12.26 6.63
C THR A 330 -3.23 12.56 8.14
N LEU A 331 -2.64 11.71 8.99
CA LEU A 331 -2.44 12.00 10.41
C LEU A 331 -0.96 12.32 10.64
N THR A 332 -0.66 13.58 10.95
CA THR A 332 0.73 14.06 11.08
C THR A 332 1.15 14.11 12.53
N ASN A 333 2.24 13.36 12.85
CA ASN A 333 2.96 13.41 14.12
C ASN A 333 4.46 13.22 13.82
N ALA A 334 5.10 14.22 13.20
CA ALA A 334 6.46 14.14 12.69
C ALA A 334 7.42 15.09 13.42
N THR A 335 8.48 14.53 14.01
CA THR A 335 9.52 15.28 14.74
C THR A 335 10.66 15.75 13.84
N GLY A 336 10.80 15.19 12.64
CA GLY A 336 11.87 15.44 11.69
C GLY A 336 12.10 14.27 10.76
N PHE A 337 13.30 14.17 10.20
CA PHE A 337 13.75 13.02 9.41
C PHE A 337 14.71 12.16 10.20
N MET A 338 14.65 10.84 9.99
CA MET A 338 15.47 9.85 10.71
C MET A 338 16.96 10.04 10.42
N ALA A 339 17.74 10.38 11.43
CA ALA A 339 19.16 10.69 11.34
C ALA A 339 20.03 9.42 11.50
N THR A 340 19.89 8.45 10.59
CA THR A 340 20.74 7.25 10.52
C THR A 340 21.47 7.17 9.18
N LEU A 341 22.66 6.56 9.18
CA LEU A 341 23.45 6.41 7.96
C LEU A 341 22.68 5.61 6.88
N CYS A 342 21.91 4.63 7.29
CA CYS A 342 21.10 3.82 6.37
C CYS A 342 20.00 4.67 5.73
N SER A 343 19.30 5.48 6.52
CA SER A 343 18.22 6.35 6.04
C SER A 343 18.78 7.48 5.18
N GLU A 344 19.89 8.10 5.59
CA GLU A 344 20.51 9.23 4.87
C GLU A 344 20.90 8.91 3.44
N LYS A 345 21.32 7.67 3.14
CA LYS A 345 21.66 7.24 1.77
C LYS A 345 20.53 7.47 0.75
N MET A 346 19.29 7.41 1.20
CA MET A 346 18.10 7.49 0.35
C MET A 346 17.17 8.65 0.73
N MET A 347 17.41 9.33 1.85
CA MET A 347 16.48 10.29 2.48
C MET A 347 16.02 11.37 1.50
N ALA A 348 16.97 12.10 0.90
CA ALA A 348 16.63 13.20 0.00
C ALA A 348 15.77 12.75 -1.19
N LYS A 349 16.07 11.58 -1.76
CA LYS A 349 15.28 11.02 -2.88
C LYS A 349 13.89 10.60 -2.41
N SER A 350 13.80 9.83 -1.33
CA SER A 350 12.52 9.31 -0.82
C SER A 350 11.59 10.42 -0.35
N VAL A 351 12.13 11.46 0.29
CA VAL A 351 11.34 12.66 0.68
C VAL A 351 10.92 13.45 -0.55
N GLY A 352 11.80 13.57 -1.57
CA GLY A 352 11.44 14.18 -2.85
C GLY A 352 10.26 13.45 -3.54
N GLU A 353 10.28 12.12 -3.52
CA GLU A 353 9.18 11.28 -4.03
C GLU A 353 7.87 11.52 -3.24
N LEU A 354 7.95 11.63 -1.91
CA LEU A 354 6.79 11.90 -1.05
C LEU A 354 6.19 13.29 -1.32
N VAL A 355 7.04 14.33 -1.38
CA VAL A 355 6.61 15.71 -1.70
C VAL A 355 5.97 15.76 -3.09
N ALA A 356 6.59 15.10 -4.08
CA ALA A 356 6.06 15.04 -5.44
C ALA A 356 4.69 14.32 -5.48
N ALA A 357 4.54 13.22 -4.75
CA ALA A 357 3.29 12.48 -4.69
C ALA A 357 2.14 13.34 -4.15
N PHE A 358 2.33 14.01 -3.01
CA PHE A 358 1.29 14.90 -2.46
C PHE A 358 1.05 16.15 -3.31
N ALA A 359 2.10 16.75 -3.87
CA ALA A 359 1.96 17.97 -4.67
C ALA A 359 1.29 17.72 -6.03
N ASP A 360 1.52 16.56 -6.62
CA ASP A 360 0.93 16.16 -7.92
C ASP A 360 -0.50 15.63 -7.77
N ALA A 361 -0.83 15.00 -6.65
CA ALA A 361 -2.13 14.40 -6.41
C ALA A 361 -3.28 15.42 -6.51
N THR A 362 -4.31 15.07 -7.26
CA THR A 362 -5.49 15.90 -7.54
C THR A 362 -6.70 15.51 -6.70
N VAL A 363 -6.68 14.33 -6.09
CA VAL A 363 -7.74 13.86 -5.18
C VAL A 363 -7.92 14.77 -3.96
N PRO A 364 -9.08 14.74 -3.28
CA PRO A 364 -9.26 15.42 -2.01
C PRO A 364 -8.20 15.01 -0.99
N LYS A 365 -7.53 16.00 -0.37
CA LYS A 365 -6.45 15.78 0.60
C LYS A 365 -6.74 16.54 1.88
N VAL A 366 -6.91 15.80 2.97
CA VAL A 366 -7.13 16.35 4.31
C VAL A 366 -5.98 15.95 5.22
N ASN A 367 -5.42 16.91 5.96
CA ASN A 367 -4.39 16.63 6.95
C ASN A 367 -4.89 16.97 8.35
N VAL A 368 -4.70 16.07 9.31
CA VAL A 368 -4.93 16.31 10.73
C VAL A 368 -3.59 16.21 11.46
N ILE A 369 -3.16 17.31 12.06
CA ILE A 369 -1.96 17.34 12.89
C ILE A 369 -2.35 16.89 14.29
N ILE A 370 -1.91 15.67 14.66
CA ILE A 370 -2.33 14.99 15.90
C ILE A 370 -1.30 15.11 17.03
N GLY A 371 -0.14 15.71 16.77
CA GLY A 371 0.94 15.85 17.73
C GLY A 371 1.98 16.84 17.23
N LYS A 372 3.21 16.39 17.07
CA LYS A 372 4.32 17.23 16.59
C LYS A 372 4.31 17.35 15.07
N ALA A 373 4.64 18.54 14.58
CA ALA A 373 4.77 18.84 13.17
C ALA A 373 5.93 19.80 12.96
N TYR A 374 7.15 19.26 12.84
CA TYR A 374 8.36 20.06 12.83
C TYR A 374 9.10 20.04 11.50
N GLY A 375 9.62 21.21 11.12
CA GLY A 375 10.52 21.41 10.00
C GLY A 375 9.94 20.99 8.66
N THR A 376 10.82 20.61 7.74
CA THR A 376 10.41 20.17 6.40
C THR A 376 9.78 18.77 6.38
N ALA A 377 9.91 17.99 7.46
CA ALA A 377 9.17 16.75 7.63
C ALA A 377 7.65 17.01 7.72
N TYR A 378 7.24 18.03 8.50
CA TYR A 378 5.86 18.50 8.49
C TYR A 378 5.41 18.94 7.09
N VAL A 379 6.26 19.70 6.37
CA VAL A 379 5.93 20.15 5.01
C VAL A 379 5.65 18.95 4.10
N ALA A 380 6.51 17.93 4.15
CA ALA A 380 6.38 16.72 3.32
C ALA A 380 5.14 15.86 3.64
N MET A 381 4.58 15.98 4.86
CA MET A 381 3.39 15.24 5.30
C MET A 381 2.09 16.00 4.98
N ASN A 382 1.82 16.19 3.69
CA ASN A 382 0.56 16.78 3.22
C ASN A 382 0.23 18.11 3.90
N SER A 383 1.20 19.05 3.99
CA SER A 383 0.93 20.37 4.51
C SER A 383 0.12 21.22 3.52
N LYS A 384 -0.50 22.28 4.00
CA LYS A 384 -1.23 23.23 3.16
C LYS A 384 -0.35 23.81 2.05
N SER A 385 0.94 24.00 2.31
CA SER A 385 1.90 24.57 1.35
C SER A 385 2.23 23.65 0.17
N ILE A 386 1.99 22.34 0.28
CA ILE A 386 2.17 21.38 -0.83
C ILE A 386 0.82 20.87 -1.39
N GLY A 387 -0.29 21.50 -1.01
CA GLY A 387 -1.58 21.27 -1.66
C GLY A 387 -2.60 20.47 -0.85
N ALA A 388 -2.49 20.37 0.47
CA ALA A 388 -3.63 19.92 1.28
C ALA A 388 -4.80 20.89 1.13
N ASP A 389 -6.00 20.35 0.90
CA ASP A 389 -7.21 21.16 0.75
C ASP A 389 -7.69 21.73 2.07
N LEU A 390 -7.63 20.90 3.15
CA LEU A 390 -7.93 21.30 4.52
C LEU A 390 -6.88 20.75 5.49
N VAL A 391 -6.50 21.58 6.44
CA VAL A 391 -5.58 21.22 7.52
C VAL A 391 -6.24 21.49 8.87
N TYR A 392 -6.49 20.45 9.62
CA TYR A 392 -6.92 20.51 11.02
C TYR A 392 -5.74 20.24 11.95
N ALA A 393 -5.82 20.75 13.16
CA ALA A 393 -4.85 20.40 14.20
C ALA A 393 -5.57 20.15 15.52
N TRP A 394 -5.13 19.15 16.27
CA TRP A 394 -5.59 18.99 17.63
C TRP A 394 -5.15 20.20 18.47
N ASP A 395 -5.97 20.56 19.44
CA ASP A 395 -5.75 21.76 20.27
C ASP A 395 -4.42 21.75 21.06
N ASN A 396 -3.84 20.55 21.30
CA ASN A 396 -2.57 20.34 21.98
C ASN A 396 -1.40 20.05 21.01
N ALA A 397 -1.57 20.17 19.70
CA ALA A 397 -0.51 19.92 18.73
C ALA A 397 0.56 21.04 18.77
N GLU A 398 1.77 20.69 18.36
CA GLU A 398 2.89 21.63 18.21
C GLU A 398 3.35 21.69 16.75
N ILE A 399 3.34 22.89 16.17
CA ILE A 399 3.65 23.14 14.76
C ILE A 399 4.73 24.19 14.67
N GLY A 400 5.91 23.85 14.15
CA GLY A 400 7.00 24.80 14.08
C GLY A 400 8.22 24.31 13.34
N MET A 401 9.28 25.09 13.41
CA MET A 401 10.53 24.75 12.76
C MET A 401 11.24 23.58 13.44
N MET A 402 11.19 23.52 14.77
CA MET A 402 11.81 22.48 15.59
C MET A 402 11.25 22.51 17.02
N ASP A 403 11.67 21.55 17.83
CA ASP A 403 11.40 21.54 19.26
C ASP A 403 11.85 22.84 19.94
N ALA A 404 11.02 23.37 20.84
CA ALA A 404 11.25 24.65 21.47
C ALA A 404 12.53 24.69 22.33
N SER A 405 12.85 23.56 23.00
CA SER A 405 14.06 23.46 23.81
C SER A 405 15.33 23.44 22.94
N LEU A 406 15.25 22.82 21.78
CA LEU A 406 16.34 22.83 20.79
C LEU A 406 16.51 24.22 20.20
N ALA A 407 15.43 24.91 19.85
CA ALA A 407 15.45 26.27 19.34
C ALA A 407 16.08 27.23 20.35
N ALA A 408 15.70 27.16 21.64
CA ALA A 408 16.27 27.95 22.70
C ALA A 408 17.79 27.72 22.84
N LYS A 409 18.26 26.49 22.83
CA LYS A 409 19.69 26.14 22.89
C LYS A 409 20.49 26.71 21.72
N ILE A 410 19.91 26.76 20.52
CA ILE A 410 20.58 27.31 19.34
C ILE A 410 20.62 28.84 19.39
N MET A 411 19.49 29.48 19.78
CA MET A 411 19.37 30.94 19.79
C MET A 411 20.09 31.60 20.96
N TYR A 412 20.21 30.90 22.09
CA TYR A 412 20.75 31.43 23.36
C TYR A 412 21.82 30.46 23.90
N ALA A 413 22.85 30.19 23.09
CA ALA A 413 23.87 29.17 23.37
C ALA A 413 24.65 29.41 24.68
N ASP A 414 24.75 30.65 25.12
CA ASP A 414 25.50 31.05 26.33
C ASP A 414 24.62 31.17 27.59
N ALA A 415 23.30 30.92 27.48
CA ALA A 415 22.37 31.00 28.59
C ALA A 415 22.46 29.79 29.53
N ASP A 416 22.18 30.01 30.80
CA ASP A 416 22.10 28.91 31.77
C ASP A 416 20.83 28.07 31.61
N ALA A 417 20.76 26.96 32.32
CA ALA A 417 19.65 26.00 32.20
C ALA A 417 18.27 26.60 32.58
N ALA A 418 18.21 27.54 33.51
CA ALA A 418 16.98 28.20 33.95
C ALA A 418 16.49 29.16 32.87
N GLU A 419 17.40 29.98 32.32
CA GLU A 419 17.13 30.89 31.23
C GLU A 419 16.74 30.14 29.95
N LEU A 420 17.41 29.03 29.61
CA LEU A 420 17.05 28.19 28.47
C LEU A 420 15.63 27.64 28.58
N ASN A 421 15.19 27.22 29.78
CA ASN A 421 13.82 26.72 29.99
C ASN A 421 12.80 27.86 29.81
N GLU A 422 13.09 29.07 30.30
CA GLU A 422 12.23 30.23 30.10
C GLU A 422 12.13 30.60 28.61
N LYS A 423 13.24 30.63 27.90
CA LYS A 423 13.29 30.92 26.45
C LYS A 423 12.58 29.85 25.64
N ALA A 424 12.71 28.58 26.03
CA ALA A 424 11.96 27.48 25.38
C ALA A 424 10.45 27.63 25.56
N ALA A 425 9.99 28.01 26.78
CA ALA A 425 8.57 28.27 27.03
C ALA A 425 8.06 29.45 26.19
N GLN A 426 8.80 30.55 26.15
CA GLN A 426 8.48 31.71 25.30
C GLN A 426 8.42 31.33 23.81
N TYR A 427 9.38 30.56 23.32
CA TYR A 427 9.41 30.11 21.92
C TYR A 427 8.21 29.22 21.61
N ARG A 428 7.87 28.28 22.49
CA ARG A 428 6.70 27.38 22.32
C ARG A 428 5.41 28.19 22.20
N GLU A 429 5.20 29.15 23.10
CA GLU A 429 4.00 29.98 23.09
C GLU A 429 3.88 30.83 21.82
N LEU A 430 5.00 31.48 21.41
CA LEU A 430 5.00 32.41 20.28
C LEU A 430 4.99 31.71 18.91
N GLN A 431 5.64 30.55 18.77
CA GLN A 431 5.95 29.93 17.48
C GLN A 431 5.32 28.56 17.28
N ASN A 432 5.30 27.68 18.29
CA ASN A 432 4.91 26.30 18.11
C ASN A 432 3.43 25.99 18.43
N GLY A 433 2.71 26.93 19.03
CA GLY A 433 1.28 26.72 19.38
C GLY A 433 0.38 26.68 18.14
N VAL A 434 -0.69 25.88 18.21
CA VAL A 434 -1.70 25.78 17.14
C VAL A 434 -2.31 27.15 16.82
N ALA A 435 -2.57 27.97 17.84
CA ALA A 435 -3.10 29.34 17.65
C ALA A 435 -2.18 30.20 16.78
N SER A 436 -0.86 30.05 16.96
CA SER A 436 0.15 30.76 16.15
C SER A 436 0.10 30.32 14.69
N ALA A 437 0.01 29.02 14.43
CA ALA A 437 -0.09 28.46 13.07
C ALA A 437 -1.44 28.86 12.41
N ALA A 438 -2.54 28.82 13.16
CA ALA A 438 -3.87 29.21 12.68
C ALA A 438 -3.92 30.71 12.33
N ALA A 439 -3.36 31.58 13.19
CA ALA A 439 -3.30 33.02 12.92
C ALA A 439 -2.53 33.37 11.65
N ARG A 440 -1.61 32.50 11.22
CA ARG A 440 -0.83 32.63 9.97
C ARG A 440 -1.47 31.92 8.79
N GLY A 441 -2.63 31.24 8.97
CA GLY A 441 -3.34 30.55 7.91
C GLY A 441 -2.79 29.17 7.52
N TYR A 442 -1.90 28.58 8.32
CA TYR A 442 -1.34 27.25 8.04
C TYR A 442 -2.24 26.11 8.54
N VAL A 443 -3.11 26.39 9.48
CA VAL A 443 -4.15 25.51 10.00
C VAL A 443 -5.51 26.17 9.80
N ASP A 444 -6.47 25.45 9.25
CA ASP A 444 -7.82 25.97 9.00
C ASP A 444 -8.66 26.00 10.29
N THR A 445 -8.56 24.95 11.11
CA THR A 445 -9.31 24.87 12.36
C THR A 445 -8.56 24.01 13.39
N ALA A 446 -8.51 24.51 14.63
CA ALA A 446 -8.13 23.70 15.79
C ALA A 446 -9.35 22.88 16.24
N ILE A 447 -9.17 21.59 16.47
CA ILE A 447 -10.24 20.66 16.83
C ILE A 447 -9.87 19.85 18.07
N SER A 448 -10.89 19.44 18.83
CA SER A 448 -10.71 18.43 19.87
C SER A 448 -10.39 17.08 19.23
N PRO A 449 -9.44 16.29 19.77
CA PRO A 449 -9.17 14.93 19.29
C PRO A 449 -10.41 14.08 19.12
N ALA A 450 -11.31 14.12 20.09
CA ALA A 450 -12.56 13.35 20.12
C ALA A 450 -13.53 13.67 18.96
N ASP A 451 -13.41 14.85 18.37
CA ASP A 451 -14.27 15.32 17.27
C ASP A 451 -13.68 15.04 15.87
N THR A 452 -12.49 14.46 15.78
CA THR A 452 -11.75 14.27 14.52
C THR A 452 -12.61 13.61 13.44
N ARG A 453 -13.32 12.51 13.77
CA ARG A 453 -14.16 11.78 12.80
C ARG A 453 -15.15 12.69 12.09
N LYS A 454 -15.96 13.45 12.82
CA LYS A 454 -17.00 14.32 12.21
C LYS A 454 -16.40 15.42 11.34
N TYR A 455 -15.25 15.99 11.74
CA TYR A 455 -14.58 17.02 10.95
C TYR A 455 -14.01 16.46 9.65
N VAL A 456 -13.40 15.27 9.69
CA VAL A 456 -12.84 14.61 8.52
C VAL A 456 -13.94 14.16 7.55
N ILE A 457 -15.02 13.58 8.04
CA ILE A 457 -16.21 13.25 7.22
C ILE A 457 -16.74 14.52 6.55
N GLY A 458 -16.99 15.59 7.31
CA GLY A 458 -17.49 16.85 6.76
C GLY A 458 -16.54 17.48 5.71
N ALA A 459 -15.23 17.31 5.91
CA ALA A 459 -14.24 17.76 4.95
C ALA A 459 -14.34 17.01 3.60
N PHE A 460 -14.39 15.68 3.63
CA PHE A 460 -14.49 14.89 2.40
C PHE A 460 -15.85 15.06 1.72
N GLU A 461 -16.94 15.20 2.46
CA GLU A 461 -18.24 15.54 1.89
C GLU A 461 -18.22 16.89 1.16
N MET A 462 -17.61 17.93 1.77
CA MET A 462 -17.46 19.23 1.12
C MET A 462 -16.56 19.15 -0.11
N LEU A 463 -15.51 18.33 -0.09
CA LEU A 463 -14.55 18.15 -1.19
C LEU A 463 -15.01 17.13 -2.25
N PHE A 464 -16.16 16.49 -2.09
CA PHE A 464 -16.65 15.44 -3.00
C PHE A 464 -16.66 15.87 -4.48
N THR A 465 -16.96 17.12 -4.76
CA THR A 465 -16.97 17.67 -6.12
C THR A 465 -15.69 18.42 -6.48
N LYS A 466 -14.60 18.22 -5.73
CA LYS A 466 -13.31 18.84 -6.04
C LYS A 466 -12.91 18.54 -7.48
N ARG A 467 -12.44 19.57 -8.18
CA ARG A 467 -11.82 19.47 -9.49
C ARG A 467 -10.53 20.24 -9.49
N GLU A 468 -9.46 19.58 -9.84
CA GLU A 468 -8.13 20.16 -9.90
C GLU A 468 -7.36 19.58 -11.09
N ASP A 469 -6.96 20.45 -12.03
CA ASP A 469 -6.17 20.05 -13.18
C ASP A 469 -4.69 20.30 -12.93
N ARG A 470 -3.85 19.40 -13.41
CA ARG A 470 -2.39 19.55 -13.44
C ARG A 470 -1.92 19.78 -14.88
N PRO A 471 -0.75 20.41 -15.08
CA PRO A 471 -0.15 20.51 -16.40
C PRO A 471 0.00 19.12 -17.03
N SER A 472 -0.46 18.98 -18.29
CA SER A 472 -0.38 17.70 -19.01
C SER A 472 1.07 17.25 -19.16
N LYS A 473 1.37 16.04 -18.70
CA LYS A 473 2.69 15.38 -18.81
C LYS A 473 2.49 13.86 -18.94
N LYS A 474 3.43 13.16 -19.58
CA LYS A 474 3.35 11.69 -19.67
C LYS A 474 3.57 11.04 -18.31
N HIS A 475 4.49 11.56 -17.52
CA HIS A 475 4.82 11.14 -16.15
C HIS A 475 5.71 12.21 -15.52
N GLY A 476 5.90 12.17 -14.21
CA GLY A 476 6.90 12.96 -13.50
C GLY A 476 8.32 12.45 -13.76
N THR A 477 9.31 13.23 -13.36
CA THR A 477 10.73 12.85 -13.37
C THR A 477 11.22 12.39 -12.00
N VAL A 478 10.35 12.42 -10.99
CA VAL A 478 10.61 12.02 -9.62
C VAL A 478 9.70 10.86 -9.24
#